data_3d329a37e8b872c542d72ab15db16db5
#
_entry.id   3d329a37e8b872c542d72ab15db16db5
#
_cell.length_a   1.000
_cell.length_b   1.000
_cell.length_c   1.000
_cell.angle_alpha   90.00
_cell.angle_beta   90.00
_cell.angle_gamma   90.00
#
_symmetry.space_group_name_H-M   'P 1'
#
loop_
_entity.id
_entity.type
_entity.pdbx_description
1 polymer ?
#
loop_
_entity_poly.entity_id
_entity_poly.type
_entity_poly.pdbx_seq_one_letter_code
_entity_poly.pdbx_strand_id
1 'polypeptide(L)'
;MTHAEASPSSRQRLIRQLEQLIANLLPGDRLPPVRELTQRYASSPVTVSAALQELARSGALVVRPGAGTFVARPPDRAAAAPLPAARQGTDVVWQTLALHSRPSLPAAVQNLFRPPLADTVPFADGYLDETLQPLGLMNAALGRVARRPGVWSRLPPEGLEALRAWFARSAGTGFTASDVVIVPGGQAAISTVFRSLLPRGAPVLVESPTYFGVLAAARVAGLQLVPVPTDQHGVRPDLLEQAFRSSGARAVYLQPLYANPTGAVLASERRAAVLESAERAGAFVIEDDYARDLHFTGPAPPPLVSQGEGRVIYLRSLTKVTAAGLRIAALIAHGPVLQRLKEARAVEDFFPAALQQEVALNVLTSRGWGAHLLQLQEALRDRQGAALRALAEFCPQVRVEDVPQGGFVLWLRLPEGSGADEFASQALRAGVQVSAGSGFFPAEPSGEYIRLSYAACSPARVTEGVRRLGLILPA
;
A
#
# COMPACT_ATOMS: atom_id res chain seq x y z
N MET A 1 -6.63 25.98 -57.53
CA MET A 1 -5.28 25.61 -57.01
C MET A 1 -5.44 24.26 -56.32
N THR A 2 -5.11 23.21 -57.04
CA THR A 2 -5.20 21.81 -56.61
C THR A 2 -4.04 21.49 -55.63
N HIS A 3 -4.35 21.14 -54.40
CA HIS A 3 -3.36 20.61 -53.45
C HIS A 3 -2.89 19.25 -53.98
N ALA A 4 -1.64 19.19 -54.40
CA ALA A 4 -0.96 17.93 -54.70
C ALA A 4 -0.77 17.16 -53.41
N GLU A 5 -1.42 16.00 -53.21
CA GLU A 5 -1.17 15.05 -52.13
C GLU A 5 0.27 14.54 -52.27
N ALA A 6 1.09 14.81 -51.23
CA ALA A 6 2.47 14.33 -51.21
C ALA A 6 2.46 12.77 -51.12
N SER A 7 3.16 12.11 -52.05
CA SER A 7 3.31 10.65 -52.07
C SER A 7 3.83 10.14 -50.70
N PRO A 8 3.21 9.10 -50.08
CA PRO A 8 3.58 8.62 -48.77
C PRO A 8 5.04 8.15 -48.75
N SER A 9 5.77 8.52 -47.68
CA SER A 9 7.17 8.12 -47.50
C SER A 9 7.33 6.58 -47.49
N SER A 10 8.50 6.07 -47.83
CA SER A 10 8.80 4.63 -47.80
C SER A 10 8.48 4.00 -46.45
N ARG A 11 8.66 4.75 -45.34
CA ARG A 11 8.31 4.32 -44.00
C ARG A 11 6.80 4.23 -43.75
N GLN A 12 6.02 5.19 -44.27
CA GLN A 12 4.56 5.19 -44.17
C GLN A 12 3.92 4.05 -44.95
N ARG A 13 4.49 3.72 -46.10
CA ARG A 13 4.08 2.55 -46.92
C ARG A 13 4.33 1.25 -46.15
N LEU A 14 5.50 1.10 -45.54
CA LEU A 14 5.86 -0.08 -44.74
C LEU A 14 4.95 -0.23 -43.51
N ILE A 15 4.62 0.84 -42.79
CA ILE A 15 3.70 0.81 -41.65
C ILE A 15 2.34 0.27 -42.08
N ARG A 16 1.75 0.74 -43.16
CA ARG A 16 0.48 0.21 -43.67
C ARG A 16 0.54 -1.28 -44.04
N GLN A 17 1.65 -1.74 -44.60
CA GLN A 17 1.84 -3.16 -44.91
C GLN A 17 1.98 -4.02 -43.66
N LEU A 18 2.64 -3.51 -42.62
CA LEU A 18 2.75 -4.19 -41.33
C LEU A 18 1.40 -4.19 -40.58
N GLU A 19 0.60 -3.14 -40.69
CA GLU A 19 -0.77 -3.08 -40.13
C GLU A 19 -1.67 -4.14 -40.79
N GLN A 20 -1.56 -4.35 -42.11
CA GLN A 20 -2.27 -5.43 -42.83
C GLN A 20 -1.80 -6.82 -42.35
N LEU A 21 -0.49 -7.00 -42.14
CA LEU A 21 0.03 -8.25 -41.59
C LEU A 21 -0.51 -8.51 -40.19
N ILE A 22 -0.51 -7.49 -39.33
CA ILE A 22 -1.02 -7.56 -37.92
C ILE A 22 -2.52 -7.88 -37.91
N ALA A 23 -3.31 -7.31 -38.82
CA ALA A 23 -4.74 -7.58 -38.93
C ALA A 23 -5.09 -9.05 -39.23
N ASN A 24 -4.16 -9.81 -39.78
CA ASN A 24 -4.31 -11.24 -40.08
C ASN A 24 -3.72 -12.16 -39.00
N LEU A 25 -3.22 -11.61 -37.86
CA LEU A 25 -2.65 -12.33 -36.75
C LEU A 25 -3.55 -12.20 -35.50
N LEU A 26 -3.52 -13.21 -34.65
CA LEU A 26 -4.26 -13.16 -33.38
C LEU A 26 -3.48 -12.35 -32.31
N PRO A 27 -4.17 -11.71 -31.37
CA PRO A 27 -3.52 -11.05 -30.24
C PRO A 27 -2.61 -12.02 -29.46
N GLY A 28 -1.33 -11.66 -29.36
CA GLY A 28 -0.28 -12.49 -28.76
C GLY A 28 0.54 -13.31 -29.75
N ASP A 29 0.20 -13.31 -31.06
CA ASP A 29 1.02 -13.95 -32.06
C ASP A 29 2.34 -13.22 -32.26
N ARG A 30 3.39 -13.98 -32.55
CA ARG A 30 4.72 -13.46 -32.79
C ARG A 30 4.86 -13.01 -34.26
N LEU A 31 5.36 -11.78 -34.46
CA LEU A 31 5.73 -11.30 -35.78
C LEU A 31 7.01 -11.99 -36.29
N PRO A 32 7.17 -12.11 -37.64
CA PRO A 32 8.42 -12.54 -38.23
C PRO A 32 9.58 -11.66 -37.78
N PRO A 33 10.80 -12.24 -37.63
CA PRO A 33 11.97 -11.46 -37.21
C PRO A 33 12.31 -10.35 -38.23
N VAL A 34 12.98 -9.28 -37.76
CA VAL A 34 13.35 -8.10 -38.59
C VAL A 34 14.01 -8.50 -39.88
N ARG A 35 14.88 -9.53 -39.87
CA ARG A 35 15.56 -10.02 -41.07
C ARG A 35 14.58 -10.52 -42.15
N GLU A 36 13.56 -11.23 -41.76
CA GLU A 36 12.51 -11.76 -42.64
C GLU A 36 11.60 -10.63 -43.16
N LEU A 37 11.20 -9.69 -42.30
CA LEU A 37 10.42 -8.51 -42.67
C LEU A 37 11.20 -7.61 -43.66
N THR A 38 12.53 -7.50 -43.48
CA THR A 38 13.44 -6.78 -44.39
C THR A 38 13.41 -7.39 -45.79
N GLN A 39 13.46 -8.72 -45.89
CA GLN A 39 13.38 -9.42 -47.18
C GLN A 39 11.98 -9.33 -47.80
N ARG A 40 10.94 -9.56 -47.00
CA ARG A 40 9.53 -9.61 -47.43
C ARG A 40 9.04 -8.28 -48.02
N TYR A 41 9.47 -7.16 -47.42
CA TYR A 41 9.03 -5.82 -47.79
C TYR A 41 10.10 -5.01 -48.55
N ALA A 42 11.20 -5.61 -48.93
CA ALA A 42 12.32 -4.97 -49.66
C ALA A 42 12.75 -3.63 -49.02
N SER A 43 12.80 -3.57 -47.67
CA SER A 43 13.09 -2.37 -46.90
C SER A 43 14.35 -2.56 -46.06
N SER A 44 15.05 -1.46 -45.71
CA SER A 44 16.26 -1.56 -44.90
C SER A 44 15.93 -2.04 -43.46
N PRO A 45 16.85 -2.76 -42.75
CA PRO A 45 16.66 -3.16 -41.36
C PRO A 45 16.34 -1.98 -40.44
N VAL A 46 16.92 -0.82 -40.70
CA VAL A 46 16.68 0.42 -39.96
C VAL A 46 15.25 0.91 -40.14
N THR A 47 14.75 0.88 -41.38
CA THR A 47 13.37 1.27 -41.68
C THR A 47 12.35 0.33 -41.08
N VAL A 48 12.60 -0.99 -41.13
CA VAL A 48 11.75 -2.01 -40.49
C VAL A 48 11.72 -1.82 -38.96
N SER A 49 12.89 -1.66 -38.33
CA SER A 49 12.97 -1.43 -36.88
C SER A 49 12.24 -0.16 -36.46
N ALA A 50 12.38 0.94 -37.22
CA ALA A 50 11.68 2.20 -36.95
C ALA A 50 10.15 2.07 -37.12
N ALA A 51 9.67 1.31 -38.08
CA ALA A 51 8.25 1.04 -38.28
C ALA A 51 7.67 0.16 -37.17
N LEU A 52 8.37 -0.90 -36.75
CA LEU A 52 7.96 -1.74 -35.62
C LEU A 52 7.92 -0.96 -34.31
N GLN A 53 8.88 -0.06 -34.03
CA GLN A 53 8.86 0.82 -32.88
C GLN A 53 7.67 1.80 -32.91
N GLU A 54 7.28 2.28 -34.06
CA GLU A 54 6.12 3.15 -34.22
C GLU A 54 4.83 2.40 -33.96
N LEU A 55 4.68 1.18 -34.46
CA LEU A 55 3.55 0.30 -34.18
C LEU A 55 3.51 -0.18 -32.70
N ALA A 56 4.66 -0.33 -32.06
CA ALA A 56 4.73 -0.59 -30.63
C ALA A 56 4.29 0.63 -29.81
N ARG A 57 4.69 1.85 -30.22
CA ARG A 57 4.23 3.10 -29.57
C ARG A 57 2.74 3.36 -29.77
N SER A 58 2.15 2.95 -30.88
CA SER A 58 0.69 3.03 -31.09
C SER A 58 -0.09 1.93 -30.35
N GLY A 59 0.60 1.02 -29.65
CA GLY A 59 -0.04 -0.07 -28.91
C GLY A 59 -0.52 -1.23 -29.79
N ALA A 60 -0.13 -1.28 -31.07
CA ALA A 60 -0.44 -2.40 -31.93
C ALA A 60 0.47 -3.62 -31.70
N LEU A 61 1.68 -3.38 -31.16
CA LEU A 61 2.70 -4.41 -30.93
C LEU A 61 3.30 -4.29 -29.53
N VAL A 62 3.82 -5.40 -29.03
CA VAL A 62 4.62 -5.48 -27.78
C VAL A 62 5.98 -6.08 -28.13
N VAL A 63 7.06 -5.36 -27.81
CA VAL A 63 8.44 -5.84 -28.00
C VAL A 63 8.92 -6.43 -26.67
N ARG A 64 9.32 -7.71 -26.71
CA ARG A 64 9.91 -8.41 -25.55
C ARG A 64 11.39 -8.64 -25.81
N PRO A 65 12.30 -8.00 -25.08
CA PRO A 65 13.74 -8.17 -25.25
C PRO A 65 14.14 -9.65 -25.20
N GLY A 66 14.88 -10.11 -26.21
CA GLY A 66 15.30 -11.52 -26.33
C GLY A 66 14.24 -12.51 -26.83
N ALA A 67 12.94 -12.16 -26.78
CA ALA A 67 11.84 -13.04 -27.15
C ALA A 67 11.21 -12.67 -28.52
N GLY A 68 11.25 -11.38 -28.94
CA GLY A 68 10.73 -10.92 -30.22
C GLY A 68 9.62 -9.87 -30.11
N THR A 69 8.92 -9.63 -31.23
CA THR A 69 7.80 -8.68 -31.34
C THR A 69 6.49 -9.45 -31.50
N PHE A 70 5.45 -9.06 -30.75
CA PHE A 70 4.17 -9.76 -30.67
C PHE A 70 3.02 -8.80 -30.92
N VAL A 71 1.90 -9.30 -31.47
CA VAL A 71 0.64 -8.55 -31.58
C VAL A 71 0.10 -8.25 -30.18
N ALA A 72 -0.23 -7.00 -29.87
CA ALA A 72 -0.75 -6.61 -28.56
C ALA A 72 -2.09 -7.29 -28.27
N ARG A 73 -2.29 -7.71 -27.01
CA ARG A 73 -3.58 -8.19 -26.53
C ARG A 73 -4.45 -7.01 -26.06
N PRO A 74 -5.79 -7.11 -26.10
CA PRO A 74 -6.69 -6.04 -25.67
C PRO A 74 -6.35 -5.40 -24.29
N PRO A 75 -5.90 -6.13 -23.25
CA PRO A 75 -5.42 -5.54 -22.00
C PRO A 75 -4.13 -4.74 -22.17
N ASP A 76 -3.26 -5.13 -23.10
CA ASP A 76 -2.02 -4.42 -23.42
C ASP A 76 -2.31 -3.06 -24.10
N ARG A 77 -3.47 -2.90 -24.76
CA ARG A 77 -3.96 -1.64 -25.30
C ARG A 77 -4.53 -0.68 -24.26
N ALA A 78 -5.13 -1.21 -23.20
CA ALA A 78 -5.71 -0.39 -22.12
C ALA A 78 -4.63 0.20 -21.17
N ALA A 79 -3.42 -0.35 -21.18
CA ALA A 79 -2.29 0.18 -20.39
C ALA A 79 -1.68 1.47 -20.97
N ALA A 80 -2.07 1.87 -22.17
CA ALA A 80 -1.68 3.14 -22.79
C ALA A 80 -2.85 4.14 -22.75
N ALA A 81 -3.26 4.59 -21.56
CA ALA A 81 -3.92 5.88 -21.47
C ALA A 81 -2.94 6.92 -22.04
N PRO A 82 -3.35 7.82 -22.96
CA PRO A 82 -2.45 8.82 -23.48
C PRO A 82 -1.95 9.65 -22.30
N LEU A 83 -0.66 9.59 -22.03
CA LEU A 83 0.00 10.64 -21.27
C LEU A 83 -0.43 11.98 -21.88
N PRO A 84 -0.82 12.98 -21.08
CA PRO A 84 -1.15 14.30 -21.63
C PRO A 84 -0.04 14.69 -22.58
N ALA A 85 -0.42 15.17 -23.76
CA ALA A 85 0.46 15.45 -24.88
C ALA A 85 1.77 16.06 -24.37
N ALA A 86 2.86 15.32 -24.54
CA ALA A 86 4.18 15.77 -24.11
C ALA A 86 4.41 17.15 -24.76
N ARG A 87 4.68 18.14 -23.93
CA ARG A 87 5.11 19.46 -24.41
C ARG A 87 6.22 19.22 -25.44
N GLN A 88 5.96 19.62 -26.70
CA GLN A 88 6.98 19.61 -27.73
C GLN A 88 8.20 20.37 -27.18
N GLY A 89 9.32 19.72 -27.02
CA GLY A 89 10.56 20.44 -26.79
C GLY A 89 11.66 19.84 -25.91
N THR A 90 11.44 18.77 -25.15
CA THR A 90 12.56 18.21 -24.37
C THR A 90 12.67 16.70 -24.57
N ASP A 91 13.77 16.27 -25.19
CA ASP A 91 14.13 14.85 -25.21
C ASP A 91 14.54 14.43 -23.77
N VAL A 92 13.67 13.67 -23.10
CA VAL A 92 13.87 13.18 -21.72
C VAL A 92 14.28 11.70 -21.68
N VAL A 93 14.59 11.08 -22.82
CA VAL A 93 15.00 9.66 -22.92
C VAL A 93 16.24 9.39 -22.07
N TRP A 94 17.16 10.35 -21.97
CA TRP A 94 18.33 10.27 -21.11
C TRP A 94 17.99 10.02 -19.63
N GLN A 95 16.82 10.50 -19.15
CA GLN A 95 16.37 10.24 -17.75
C GLN A 95 16.18 8.75 -17.50
N THR A 96 15.69 7.99 -18.48
CA THR A 96 15.53 6.54 -18.35
C THR A 96 16.88 5.87 -18.13
N LEU A 97 17.93 6.32 -18.81
CA LEU A 97 19.29 5.81 -18.61
C LEU A 97 19.86 6.25 -17.25
N ALA A 98 19.63 7.47 -16.85
CA ALA A 98 20.10 8.01 -15.56
C ALA A 98 19.40 7.38 -14.34
N LEU A 99 18.16 6.93 -14.50
CA LEU A 99 17.32 6.37 -13.43
C LEU A 99 17.32 4.84 -13.37
N HIS A 100 17.88 4.13 -14.35
CA HIS A 100 17.76 2.67 -14.49
C HIS A 100 18.31 1.85 -13.30
N SER A 101 19.21 2.43 -12.49
CA SER A 101 19.78 1.76 -11.32
C SER A 101 18.90 1.79 -10.06
N ARG A 102 17.76 2.50 -10.09
CA ARG A 102 16.84 2.54 -8.95
C ARG A 102 15.66 1.61 -9.19
N PRO A 103 15.37 0.70 -8.23
CA PRO A 103 14.22 -0.18 -8.36
C PRO A 103 12.93 0.64 -8.39
N SER A 104 12.11 0.43 -9.42
CA SER A 104 10.74 0.95 -9.45
C SER A 104 9.82 0.05 -8.61
N LEU A 105 8.74 0.61 -8.08
CA LEU A 105 7.72 -0.20 -7.42
C LEU A 105 7.00 -1.06 -8.46
N PRO A 106 6.70 -2.35 -8.15
CA PRO A 106 5.86 -3.18 -9.02
C PRO A 106 4.51 -2.51 -9.29
N ALA A 107 3.96 -2.70 -10.48
CA ALA A 107 2.68 -2.09 -10.89
C ALA A 107 1.53 -2.41 -9.92
N ALA A 108 1.46 -3.65 -9.41
CA ALA A 108 0.51 -4.05 -8.38
C ALA A 108 0.59 -3.17 -7.13
N VAL A 109 1.81 -2.88 -6.66
CA VAL A 109 2.03 -2.00 -5.50
C VAL A 109 1.70 -0.54 -5.83
N GLN A 110 2.07 -0.05 -7.03
CA GLN A 110 1.72 1.31 -7.45
C GLN A 110 0.21 1.55 -7.48
N ASN A 111 -0.56 0.56 -7.93
CA ASN A 111 -2.02 0.64 -7.99
C ASN A 111 -2.67 0.78 -6.61
N LEU A 112 -2.07 0.21 -5.56
CA LEU A 112 -2.57 0.30 -4.19
C LEU A 112 -2.42 1.71 -3.56
N PHE A 113 -1.62 2.59 -4.17
CA PHE A 113 -1.51 4.00 -3.77
C PHE A 113 -2.49 4.93 -4.48
N ARG A 114 -3.22 4.43 -5.49
CA ARG A 114 -4.16 5.26 -6.25
C ARG A 114 -5.45 5.49 -5.44
N PRO A 115 -6.01 6.70 -5.48
CA PRO A 115 -7.32 6.93 -4.90
C PRO A 115 -8.39 6.09 -5.62
N PRO A 116 -9.52 5.80 -4.96
CA PRO A 116 -10.66 5.16 -5.60
C PRO A 116 -11.12 5.93 -6.84
N LEU A 117 -11.55 5.22 -7.86
CA LEU A 117 -12.18 5.83 -9.03
C LEU A 117 -13.59 6.29 -8.68
N ALA A 118 -14.01 7.41 -9.24
CA ALA A 118 -15.40 7.88 -9.13
C ALA A 118 -16.37 6.77 -9.58
N ASP A 119 -17.53 6.71 -8.94
CA ASP A 119 -18.63 5.76 -9.23
C ASP A 119 -18.30 4.27 -8.99
N THR A 120 -17.14 3.93 -8.42
CA THR A 120 -16.83 2.56 -8.00
C THR A 120 -17.15 2.32 -6.53
N VAL A 121 -17.38 1.06 -6.15
CA VAL A 121 -17.39 0.64 -4.74
C VAL A 121 -15.94 0.47 -4.27
N PRO A 122 -15.45 1.27 -3.30
CA PRO A 122 -14.02 1.44 -3.04
C PRO A 122 -13.47 0.41 -2.02
N PHE A 123 -13.61 -0.89 -2.26
CA PHE A 123 -13.10 -1.93 -1.36
C PHE A 123 -11.57 -2.01 -1.31
N ALA A 124 -10.85 -1.38 -2.24
CA ALA A 124 -9.39 -1.25 -2.16
C ALA A 124 -8.95 -0.14 -1.21
N ASP A 125 -9.82 0.81 -0.87
CA ASP A 125 -9.47 1.95 -0.04
C ASP A 125 -9.28 1.56 1.43
N GLY A 126 -8.20 2.01 2.02
CA GLY A 126 -7.88 1.79 3.43
C GLY A 126 -8.27 2.96 4.35
N TYR A 127 -9.16 3.85 3.92
CA TYR A 127 -9.58 5.02 4.69
C TYR A 127 -11.06 4.95 5.08
N LEU A 128 -11.44 5.76 6.07
CA LEU A 128 -12.83 5.85 6.51
C LEU A 128 -13.68 6.65 5.53
N ASP A 129 -14.88 6.18 5.29
CA ASP A 129 -15.97 7.01 4.72
C ASP A 129 -16.11 8.32 5.49
N GLU A 130 -16.44 9.43 4.81
CA GLU A 130 -16.56 10.74 5.46
C GLU A 130 -17.56 10.75 6.62
N THR A 131 -18.61 9.95 6.55
CA THR A 131 -19.62 9.83 7.62
C THR A 131 -19.09 9.21 8.91
N LEU A 132 -17.95 8.49 8.83
CA LEU A 132 -17.27 7.89 9.97
C LEU A 132 -16.15 8.79 10.54
N GLN A 133 -15.82 9.88 9.87
CA GLN A 133 -14.77 10.78 10.31
C GLN A 133 -15.32 11.77 11.36
N PRO A 134 -14.54 12.15 12.38
CA PRO A 134 -14.98 13.11 13.39
C PRO A 134 -14.92 14.55 12.89
N LEU A 135 -15.50 14.84 11.71
CA LEU A 135 -15.39 16.14 11.05
C LEU A 135 -15.91 17.29 11.90
N GLY A 136 -16.99 17.07 12.67
CA GLY A 136 -17.51 18.07 13.61
C GLY A 136 -16.49 18.45 14.69
N LEU A 137 -15.82 17.47 15.28
CA LEU A 137 -14.75 17.69 16.27
C LEU A 137 -13.52 18.36 15.63
N MET A 138 -13.15 17.92 14.43
CA MET A 138 -11.99 18.45 13.70
C MET A 138 -12.22 19.92 13.28
N ASN A 139 -13.39 20.25 12.72
CA ASN A 139 -13.73 21.61 12.30
C ASN A 139 -13.81 22.55 13.52
N ALA A 140 -14.41 22.12 14.62
CA ALA A 140 -14.43 22.88 15.86
C ALA A 140 -13.02 23.08 16.45
N ALA A 141 -12.16 22.07 16.41
CA ALA A 141 -10.78 22.17 16.82
C ALA A 141 -9.99 23.15 15.93
N LEU A 142 -10.13 23.02 14.61
CA LEU A 142 -9.48 23.92 13.64
C LEU A 142 -9.86 25.37 13.86
N GLY A 143 -11.16 25.66 14.06
CA GLY A 143 -11.64 27.01 14.32
C GLY A 143 -11.08 27.62 15.61
N ARG A 144 -10.83 26.81 16.64
CA ARG A 144 -10.16 27.28 17.88
C ARG A 144 -8.66 27.49 17.67
N VAL A 145 -7.99 26.53 17.05
CA VAL A 145 -6.54 26.52 16.87
C VAL A 145 -6.08 27.63 15.93
N ALA A 146 -6.80 27.87 14.83
CA ALA A 146 -6.44 28.91 13.85
C ALA A 146 -6.38 30.34 14.44
N ARG A 147 -7.06 30.58 15.57
CA ARG A 147 -7.07 31.88 16.28
C ARG A 147 -5.98 32.01 17.33
N ARG A 148 -5.21 30.94 17.59
CA ARG A 148 -4.16 30.99 18.63
C ARG A 148 -2.93 31.71 18.10
N PRO A 149 -2.34 32.65 18.88
CA PRO A 149 -1.03 33.16 18.57
C PRO A 149 0.00 32.02 18.55
N GLY A 150 0.94 32.06 17.63
CA GLY A 150 2.04 31.11 17.56
C GLY A 150 1.74 29.77 16.88
N VAL A 151 0.49 29.49 16.44
CA VAL A 151 0.17 28.24 15.72
C VAL A 151 0.97 28.06 14.43
N TRP A 152 1.47 29.13 13.86
CA TRP A 152 2.32 29.16 12.66
C TRP A 152 3.82 29.20 13.00
N SER A 153 4.16 29.18 14.29
CA SER A 153 5.55 29.21 14.74
C SER A 153 6.20 27.84 14.64
N ARG A 154 7.52 27.85 14.62
CA ARG A 154 8.33 26.64 14.62
C ARG A 154 8.11 25.85 15.92
N LEU A 155 7.94 24.52 15.79
CA LEU A 155 7.97 23.58 16.89
C LEU A 155 9.36 22.94 17.06
N PRO A 156 9.61 22.30 18.21
CA PRO A 156 10.72 21.35 18.33
C PRO A 156 10.63 20.24 17.26
N PRO A 157 11.75 19.70 16.78
CA PRO A 157 11.78 18.63 15.79
C PRO A 157 10.94 17.41 16.19
N GLU A 158 10.86 17.12 17.47
CA GLU A 158 10.05 16.01 18.03
C GLU A 158 8.55 16.28 17.99
N GLY A 159 8.13 17.52 17.81
CA GLY A 159 6.73 17.95 17.79
C GLY A 159 6.21 18.47 19.13
N LEU A 160 4.91 18.74 19.17
CA LEU A 160 4.20 19.34 20.30
C LEU A 160 4.26 18.44 21.54
N GLU A 161 4.81 18.94 22.64
CA GLU A 161 5.02 18.17 23.88
C GLU A 161 3.74 17.55 24.43
N ALA A 162 2.66 18.31 24.48
CA ALA A 162 1.38 17.80 24.99
C ALA A 162 0.80 16.67 24.13
N LEU A 163 1.02 16.69 22.81
CA LEU A 163 0.62 15.60 21.91
C LEU A 163 1.53 14.39 22.09
N ARG A 164 2.84 14.60 22.25
CA ARG A 164 3.79 13.54 22.58
C ARG A 164 3.43 12.84 23.91
N ALA A 165 3.08 13.60 24.94
CA ALA A 165 2.61 13.06 26.22
C ALA A 165 1.32 12.24 26.06
N TRP A 166 0.42 12.63 25.15
CA TRP A 166 -0.77 11.84 24.84
C TRP A 166 -0.40 10.48 24.21
N PHE A 167 0.50 10.46 23.23
CA PHE A 167 0.95 9.23 22.61
C PHE A 167 1.74 8.33 23.57
N ALA A 168 2.58 8.89 24.43
CA ALA A 168 3.34 8.14 25.44
C ALA A 168 2.44 7.25 26.30
N ARG A 169 1.28 7.76 26.74
CA ARG A 169 0.30 6.98 27.53
C ARG A 169 -0.22 5.74 26.79
N SER A 170 -0.20 5.74 25.46
CA SER A 170 -0.65 4.60 24.67
C SER A 170 0.37 3.47 24.57
N ALA A 171 1.65 3.78 24.80
CA ALA A 171 2.72 2.79 24.81
C ALA A 171 2.81 2.01 26.13
N GLY A 172 2.23 2.55 27.21
CA GLY A 172 2.22 1.93 28.54
C GLY A 172 2.86 2.79 29.63
N THR A 173 2.94 2.25 30.82
CA THR A 173 3.64 2.90 31.94
C THR A 173 5.14 2.94 31.68
N GLY A 174 5.80 4.04 32.02
CA GLY A 174 7.25 4.21 31.82
C GLY A 174 7.63 5.02 30.59
N PHE A 175 6.66 5.36 29.72
CA PHE A 175 6.90 6.27 28.60
C PHE A 175 6.46 7.70 28.91
N THR A 176 7.25 8.66 28.47
CA THR A 176 7.04 10.10 28.64
C THR A 176 7.06 10.83 27.29
N ALA A 177 6.74 12.12 27.27
CA ALA A 177 6.85 12.90 26.05
C ALA A 177 8.26 12.91 25.44
N SER A 178 9.30 12.69 26.26
CA SER A 178 10.70 12.65 25.77
C SER A 178 11.00 11.41 24.91
N ASP A 179 10.18 10.35 25.04
CA ASP A 179 10.31 9.07 24.31
C ASP A 179 9.55 9.05 23.00
N VAL A 180 8.94 10.15 22.60
CA VAL A 180 8.03 10.24 21.45
C VAL A 180 8.52 11.26 20.42
N VAL A 181 8.39 10.89 19.13
CA VAL A 181 8.59 11.76 17.98
C VAL A 181 7.34 11.77 17.11
N ILE A 182 6.77 12.94 16.84
CA ILE A 182 5.63 13.08 15.92
C ILE A 182 6.13 13.03 14.47
N VAL A 183 5.39 12.30 13.63
CA VAL A 183 5.69 12.12 12.22
C VAL A 183 4.44 12.32 11.35
N PRO A 184 4.56 12.69 10.06
CA PRO A 184 3.41 12.97 9.18
C PRO A 184 2.74 11.68 8.67
N GLY A 185 2.29 10.82 9.59
CA GLY A 185 1.57 9.58 9.31
C GLY A 185 2.44 8.33 9.27
N GLY A 186 1.80 7.15 9.30
CA GLY A 186 2.47 5.85 9.43
C GLY A 186 3.48 5.54 8.33
N GLN A 187 3.17 5.88 7.07
CA GLN A 187 4.09 5.63 5.96
C GLN A 187 5.41 6.40 6.09
N ALA A 188 5.36 7.65 6.54
CA ALA A 188 6.56 8.43 6.83
C ALA A 188 7.33 7.81 8.00
N ALA A 189 6.63 7.37 9.06
CA ALA A 189 7.23 6.68 10.19
C ALA A 189 8.04 5.45 9.76
N ILE A 190 7.44 4.54 8.97
CA ILE A 190 8.11 3.33 8.45
C ILE A 190 9.36 3.72 7.65
N SER A 191 9.23 4.70 6.76
CA SER A 191 10.35 5.17 5.92
C SER A 191 11.48 5.75 6.75
N THR A 192 11.16 6.58 7.77
CA THR A 192 12.14 7.14 8.70
C THR A 192 12.87 6.03 9.48
N VAL A 193 12.11 5.06 10.03
CA VAL A 193 12.71 3.93 10.79
C VAL A 193 13.68 3.15 9.91
N PHE A 194 13.28 2.76 8.70
CA PHE A 194 14.14 1.97 7.81
C PHE A 194 15.43 2.70 7.44
N ARG A 195 15.35 3.97 7.06
CA ARG A 195 16.53 4.77 6.69
C ARG A 195 17.44 5.09 7.87
N SER A 196 16.87 5.17 9.07
CA SER A 196 17.64 5.47 10.28
C SER A 196 18.39 4.27 10.84
N LEU A 197 17.82 3.07 10.72
CA LEU A 197 18.31 1.89 11.41
C LEU A 197 19.11 0.94 10.53
N LEU A 198 18.74 0.81 9.26
CA LEU A 198 19.25 -0.25 8.42
C LEU A 198 20.08 0.32 7.26
N PRO A 199 21.32 -0.16 7.09
CA PRO A 199 22.11 0.21 5.93
C PRO A 199 21.49 -0.36 4.65
N ARG A 200 21.74 0.29 3.52
CA ARG A 200 21.33 -0.21 2.21
C ARG A 200 21.86 -1.62 1.98
N GLY A 201 21.02 -2.51 1.46
CA GLY A 201 21.35 -3.93 1.27
C GLY A 201 21.11 -4.82 2.49
N ALA A 202 20.82 -4.25 3.66
CA ALA A 202 20.53 -5.04 4.84
C ALA A 202 19.22 -5.82 4.72
N PRO A 203 19.14 -7.04 5.29
CA PRO A 203 17.90 -7.77 5.39
C PRO A 203 16.99 -7.17 6.47
N VAL A 204 15.68 -7.15 6.16
CA VAL A 204 14.60 -6.83 7.09
C VAL A 204 13.54 -7.91 7.02
N LEU A 205 13.17 -8.46 8.18
CA LEU A 205 12.09 -9.44 8.27
C LEU A 205 10.75 -8.72 8.20
N VAL A 206 9.81 -9.31 7.46
CA VAL A 206 8.43 -8.81 7.35
C VAL A 206 7.46 -9.98 7.37
N GLU A 207 6.28 -9.79 7.93
CA GLU A 207 5.20 -10.77 7.84
C GLU A 207 4.88 -11.10 6.37
N SER A 208 4.44 -12.32 6.11
CA SER A 208 4.01 -12.75 4.79
C SER A 208 2.65 -13.46 4.87
N PRO A 209 1.56 -12.81 4.40
CA PRO A 209 1.49 -11.46 3.79
C PRO A 209 1.62 -10.31 4.80
N THR A 210 1.85 -9.08 4.29
CA THR A 210 2.00 -7.87 5.11
C THR A 210 1.51 -6.61 4.39
N TYR A 211 1.51 -5.48 5.08
CA TYR A 211 1.14 -4.18 4.53
C TYR A 211 2.03 -3.80 3.33
N PHE A 212 1.42 -3.56 2.18
CA PHE A 212 2.14 -3.22 0.95
C PHE A 212 3.04 -1.96 1.08
N GLY A 213 2.65 -1.02 1.95
CA GLY A 213 3.42 0.20 2.20
C GLY A 213 4.78 -0.06 2.85
N VAL A 214 4.91 -1.10 3.68
CA VAL A 214 6.21 -1.51 4.23
C VAL A 214 7.09 -2.14 3.15
N LEU A 215 6.49 -2.94 2.25
CA LEU A 215 7.21 -3.53 1.12
C LEU A 215 7.77 -2.43 0.19
N ALA A 216 6.94 -1.41 -0.07
CA ALA A 216 7.36 -0.26 -0.86
C ALA A 216 8.48 0.54 -0.18
N ALA A 217 8.35 0.84 1.12
CA ALA A 217 9.35 1.59 1.88
C ALA A 217 10.69 0.85 1.94
N ALA A 218 10.67 -0.47 2.19
CA ALA A 218 11.89 -1.29 2.21
C ALA A 218 12.61 -1.30 0.85
N ARG A 219 11.85 -1.47 -0.25
CA ARG A 219 12.42 -1.42 -1.61
C ARG A 219 13.05 -0.07 -1.93
N VAL A 220 12.38 1.04 -1.59
CA VAL A 220 12.92 2.40 -1.79
C VAL A 220 14.16 2.65 -0.94
N ALA A 221 14.19 2.11 0.29
CA ALA A 221 15.38 2.16 1.16
C ALA A 221 16.51 1.24 0.67
N GLY A 222 16.24 0.37 -0.31
CA GLY A 222 17.20 -0.59 -0.85
C GLY A 222 17.47 -1.75 0.09
N LEU A 223 16.51 -2.12 0.94
CA LEU A 223 16.59 -3.26 1.86
C LEU A 223 16.21 -4.57 1.17
N GLN A 224 16.71 -5.69 1.71
CA GLN A 224 16.33 -7.02 1.29
C GLN A 224 15.16 -7.51 2.14
N LEU A 225 14.01 -7.75 1.51
CA LEU A 225 12.83 -8.27 2.18
C LEU A 225 12.99 -9.78 2.45
N VAL A 226 12.85 -10.18 3.70
CA VAL A 226 12.87 -11.59 4.11
C VAL A 226 11.49 -11.93 4.69
N PRO A 227 10.70 -12.79 4.01
CA PRO A 227 9.36 -13.16 4.46
C PRO A 227 9.40 -14.04 5.70
N VAL A 228 8.51 -13.76 6.67
CA VAL A 228 8.20 -14.65 7.78
C VAL A 228 6.74 -15.07 7.69
N PRO A 229 6.42 -16.35 7.49
CA PRO A 229 5.05 -16.82 7.39
C PRO A 229 4.21 -16.50 8.62
N THR A 230 2.94 -16.18 8.40
CA THR A 230 1.93 -15.95 9.44
C THR A 230 0.78 -16.95 9.32
N ASP A 231 0.03 -17.12 10.41
CA ASP A 231 -1.26 -17.82 10.45
C ASP A 231 -2.31 -16.95 11.14
N GLN A 232 -3.50 -17.49 11.46
CA GLN A 232 -4.57 -16.78 12.14
C GLN A 232 -4.17 -16.22 13.53
N HIS A 233 -3.08 -16.70 14.11
CA HIS A 233 -2.52 -16.25 15.38
C HIS A 233 -1.34 -15.28 15.22
N GLY A 234 -1.14 -14.71 14.03
CA GLY A 234 -0.05 -13.81 13.69
C GLY A 234 1.26 -14.51 13.32
N VAL A 235 2.38 -13.82 13.48
CA VAL A 235 3.71 -14.36 13.14
C VAL A 235 4.05 -15.61 13.98
N ARG A 236 4.65 -16.60 13.34
CA ARG A 236 5.13 -17.83 13.99
C ARG A 236 6.50 -17.62 14.60
N PRO A 237 6.66 -17.74 15.94
CA PRO A 237 7.94 -17.45 16.62
C PRO A 237 9.09 -18.38 16.21
N ASP A 238 8.80 -19.66 15.93
CA ASP A 238 9.78 -20.66 15.45
C ASP A 238 10.35 -20.27 14.09
N LEU A 239 9.51 -19.84 13.16
CA LEU A 239 9.92 -19.39 11.84
C LEU A 239 10.59 -18.01 11.90
N LEU A 240 10.17 -17.13 12.81
CA LEU A 240 10.81 -15.85 13.05
C LEU A 240 12.24 -16.03 13.53
N GLU A 241 12.48 -16.93 14.49
CA GLU A 241 13.81 -17.25 15.00
C GLU A 241 14.70 -17.84 13.90
N GLN A 242 14.16 -18.77 13.10
CA GLN A 242 14.88 -19.34 11.96
C GLN A 242 15.25 -18.25 10.94
N ALA A 243 14.32 -17.34 10.61
CA ALA A 243 14.56 -16.24 9.67
C ALA A 243 15.66 -15.28 10.16
N PHE A 244 15.67 -14.94 11.46
CA PHE A 244 16.75 -14.14 12.04
C PHE A 244 18.12 -14.84 11.89
N ARG A 245 18.20 -16.12 12.22
CA ARG A 245 19.46 -16.90 12.14
C ARG A 245 19.97 -17.02 10.71
N SER A 246 19.08 -17.27 9.75
CA SER A 246 19.47 -17.51 8.35
C SER A 246 19.83 -16.24 7.60
N SER A 247 19.16 -15.12 7.90
CA SER A 247 19.36 -13.86 7.20
C SER A 247 20.34 -12.89 7.86
N GLY A 248 20.57 -13.04 9.17
CA GLY A 248 21.32 -12.06 9.95
C GLY A 248 20.61 -10.71 10.12
N ALA A 249 19.31 -10.66 9.88
CA ALA A 249 18.51 -9.42 9.99
C ALA A 249 18.59 -8.83 11.41
N ARG A 250 18.55 -7.50 11.47
CA ARG A 250 18.57 -6.74 12.74
C ARG A 250 17.26 -5.98 12.99
N ALA A 251 16.25 -6.23 12.20
CA ALA A 251 14.90 -5.70 12.43
C ALA A 251 13.85 -6.63 11.84
N VAL A 252 12.68 -6.67 12.52
CA VAL A 252 11.44 -7.25 12.00
C VAL A 252 10.34 -6.21 12.08
N TYR A 253 9.54 -6.11 11.01
CA TYR A 253 8.31 -5.31 11.00
C TYR A 253 7.12 -6.22 11.21
N LEU A 254 6.28 -5.87 12.19
CA LEU A 254 5.08 -6.62 12.58
C LEU A 254 3.88 -5.69 12.76
N GLN A 255 2.69 -6.20 12.44
CA GLN A 255 1.41 -5.61 12.81
C GLN A 255 0.66 -6.54 13.79
N PRO A 256 0.98 -6.49 15.11
CA PRO A 256 0.44 -7.42 16.09
C PRO A 256 -1.07 -7.31 16.33
N LEU A 257 -1.71 -6.24 15.85
CA LEU A 257 -3.14 -5.98 16.04
C LEU A 257 -3.81 -5.70 14.69
N TYR A 258 -4.70 -6.61 14.28
CA TYR A 258 -5.43 -6.53 13.01
C TYR A 258 -4.53 -6.34 11.79
N ALA A 259 -3.55 -7.24 11.64
CA ALA A 259 -2.56 -7.19 10.56
C ALA A 259 -3.21 -6.99 9.19
N ASN A 260 -2.68 -6.06 8.41
CA ASN A 260 -3.11 -5.81 7.04
C ASN A 260 -2.26 -6.63 6.06
N PRO A 261 -2.84 -7.59 5.30
CA PRO A 261 -4.25 -7.67 4.93
C PRO A 261 -5.08 -8.68 5.71
N THR A 262 -4.51 -9.53 6.57
CA THR A 262 -5.16 -10.74 7.10
C THR A 262 -6.22 -10.47 8.17
N GLY A 263 -6.12 -9.36 8.89
CA GLY A 263 -6.94 -9.10 10.10
C GLY A 263 -6.47 -9.86 11.34
N ALA A 264 -5.39 -10.65 11.25
CA ALA A 264 -4.88 -11.46 12.35
C ALA A 264 -4.42 -10.60 13.54
N VAL A 265 -4.53 -11.19 14.75
CA VAL A 265 -4.01 -10.62 16.00
C VAL A 265 -2.95 -11.57 16.55
N LEU A 266 -1.79 -11.02 16.90
CA LEU A 266 -0.72 -11.81 17.52
C LEU A 266 -1.20 -12.38 18.85
N ALA A 267 -1.29 -13.68 18.92
CA ALA A 267 -1.79 -14.42 20.08
C ALA A 267 -0.94 -14.12 21.33
N SER A 268 -1.59 -14.05 22.48
CA SER A 268 -0.95 -13.67 23.74
C SER A 268 0.24 -14.57 24.09
N GLU A 269 0.11 -15.87 23.85
CA GLU A 269 1.13 -16.88 24.11
C GLU A 269 2.35 -16.76 23.18
N ARG A 270 2.23 -16.08 22.03
CA ARG A 270 3.36 -15.88 21.09
C ARG A 270 4.16 -14.61 21.38
N ARG A 271 3.60 -13.67 22.13
CA ARG A 271 4.17 -12.32 22.31
C ARG A 271 5.55 -12.36 22.97
N ALA A 272 5.69 -13.11 24.06
CA ALA A 272 6.98 -13.28 24.74
C ALA A 272 8.01 -13.93 23.82
N ALA A 273 7.66 -15.02 23.13
CA ALA A 273 8.58 -15.73 22.23
C ALA A 273 9.03 -14.87 21.03
N VAL A 274 8.17 -13.96 20.53
CA VAL A 274 8.55 -12.98 19.49
C VAL A 274 9.61 -12.01 20.00
N LEU A 275 9.42 -11.46 21.21
CA LEU A 275 10.38 -10.54 21.84
C LEU A 275 11.71 -11.23 22.14
N GLU A 276 11.67 -12.45 22.70
CA GLU A 276 12.85 -13.27 22.96
C GLU A 276 13.62 -13.63 21.67
N SER A 277 12.92 -13.92 20.55
CA SER A 277 13.55 -14.19 19.26
C SER A 277 14.32 -12.97 18.76
N ALA A 278 13.72 -11.77 18.89
CA ALA A 278 14.39 -10.52 18.56
C ALA A 278 15.59 -10.24 19.50
N GLU A 279 15.46 -10.58 20.77
CA GLU A 279 16.54 -10.45 21.77
C GLU A 279 17.75 -11.30 21.41
N ARG A 280 17.54 -12.58 21.20
CA ARG A 280 18.61 -13.51 20.79
C ARG A 280 19.30 -13.08 19.50
N ALA A 281 18.56 -12.44 18.58
CA ALA A 281 19.11 -11.89 17.35
C ALA A 281 19.80 -10.53 17.52
N GLY A 282 19.68 -9.88 18.67
CA GLY A 282 20.10 -8.49 18.86
C GLY A 282 19.39 -7.54 17.88
N ALA A 283 18.09 -7.77 17.62
CA ALA A 283 17.31 -7.10 16.61
C ALA A 283 16.21 -6.22 17.23
N PHE A 284 15.73 -5.23 16.46
CA PHE A 284 14.57 -4.41 16.79
C PHE A 284 13.28 -5.04 16.28
N VAL A 285 12.20 -4.87 17.03
CA VAL A 285 10.82 -5.08 16.58
C VAL A 285 10.22 -3.72 16.22
N ILE A 286 9.81 -3.55 14.97
CA ILE A 286 9.06 -2.37 14.51
C ILE A 286 7.58 -2.76 14.58
N GLU A 287 6.90 -2.30 15.63
CA GLU A 287 5.49 -2.58 15.88
C GLU A 287 4.63 -1.49 15.24
N ASP A 288 3.89 -1.81 14.20
CA ASP A 288 2.94 -0.88 13.56
C ASP A 288 1.52 -1.12 14.09
N ASP A 289 1.09 -0.24 14.96
CA ASP A 289 -0.22 -0.27 15.60
C ASP A 289 -1.15 0.81 15.03
N TYR A 290 -1.53 0.61 13.76
CA TYR A 290 -2.44 1.51 13.05
C TYR A 290 -3.91 1.36 13.51
N ALA A 291 -4.24 0.25 14.17
CA ALA A 291 -5.60 -0.20 14.45
C ALA A 291 -5.96 -0.22 15.94
N ARG A 292 -5.12 0.37 16.83
CA ARG A 292 -5.29 0.36 18.29
C ARG A 292 -6.71 0.67 18.77
N ASP A 293 -7.33 1.65 18.17
CA ASP A 293 -8.64 2.15 18.57
C ASP A 293 -9.80 1.49 17.79
N LEU A 294 -9.50 0.48 16.94
CA LEU A 294 -10.49 -0.21 16.08
C LEU A 294 -10.86 -1.60 16.63
N HIS A 295 -10.69 -1.83 17.91
CA HIS A 295 -11.07 -3.07 18.58
C HIS A 295 -12.58 -3.04 18.91
N PHE A 296 -13.33 -4.10 18.58
CA PHE A 296 -14.79 -4.07 18.68
C PHE A 296 -15.32 -4.42 20.07
N THR A 297 -14.60 -5.23 20.84
CA THR A 297 -15.08 -5.74 22.11
C THR A 297 -13.96 -5.82 23.16
N GLY A 298 -14.21 -5.26 24.32
CA GLY A 298 -13.24 -5.29 25.42
C GLY A 298 -12.00 -4.42 25.18
N PRO A 299 -10.98 -4.53 26.00
CA PRO A 299 -9.71 -3.82 25.82
C PRO A 299 -8.84 -4.49 24.76
N ALA A 300 -8.22 -3.69 23.89
CA ALA A 300 -7.20 -4.21 22.97
C ALA A 300 -6.00 -4.76 23.74
N PRO A 301 -5.34 -5.83 23.25
CA PRO A 301 -4.11 -6.34 23.87
C PRO A 301 -3.07 -5.23 24.06
N PRO A 302 -2.28 -5.22 25.14
CA PRO A 302 -1.24 -4.19 25.33
C PRO A 302 -0.25 -4.23 24.16
N PRO A 303 0.35 -3.10 23.74
CA PRO A 303 1.34 -3.12 22.67
C PRO A 303 2.62 -3.86 23.12
N LEU A 304 3.37 -4.44 22.15
CA LEU A 304 4.63 -5.14 22.44
C LEU A 304 5.65 -4.22 23.10
N VAL A 305 5.64 -2.93 22.75
CA VAL A 305 6.55 -1.94 23.33
C VAL A 305 6.46 -1.86 24.86
N SER A 306 5.31 -2.15 25.43
CA SER A 306 5.12 -2.16 26.90
C SER A 306 5.86 -3.28 27.62
N GLN A 307 6.38 -4.28 26.86
CA GLN A 307 7.06 -5.47 27.37
C GLN A 307 8.47 -5.65 26.76
N GLY A 308 8.84 -4.80 25.80
CA GLY A 308 9.99 -5.04 24.91
C GLY A 308 11.33 -4.49 25.40
N GLU A 309 11.46 -4.02 26.63
CA GLU A 309 12.74 -3.60 27.26
C GLU A 309 13.66 -2.76 26.36
N GLY A 310 13.07 -1.80 25.60
CA GLY A 310 13.81 -0.91 24.69
C GLY A 310 14.10 -1.50 23.31
N ARG A 311 13.68 -2.73 23.00
CA ARG A 311 13.85 -3.37 21.67
C ARG A 311 12.77 -2.99 20.68
N VAL A 312 11.63 -2.50 21.13
CA VAL A 312 10.49 -2.21 20.28
C VAL A 312 10.46 -0.74 19.91
N ILE A 313 10.33 -0.47 18.62
CA ILE A 313 9.99 0.83 18.07
C ILE A 313 8.50 0.78 17.74
N TYR A 314 7.71 1.49 18.52
CA TYR A 314 6.27 1.49 18.40
C TYR A 314 5.80 2.64 17.53
N LEU A 315 5.06 2.30 16.49
CA LEU A 315 4.43 3.23 15.57
C LEU A 315 2.92 3.24 15.84
N ARG A 316 2.37 4.40 16.20
CA ARG A 316 0.93 4.59 16.34
C ARG A 316 0.43 5.69 15.42
N SER A 317 -0.59 5.39 14.60
CA SER A 317 -1.16 6.33 13.65
C SER A 317 -2.59 6.73 14.03
N LEU A 318 -2.94 8.00 13.82
CA LEU A 318 -4.31 8.50 13.98
C LEU A 318 -5.14 8.45 12.69
N THR A 319 -4.52 8.13 11.55
CA THR A 319 -5.15 8.21 10.23
C THR A 319 -6.43 7.37 10.10
N LYS A 320 -6.50 6.24 10.83
CA LYS A 320 -7.60 5.28 10.71
C LYS A 320 -8.75 5.52 11.70
N VAL A 321 -8.61 6.50 12.58
CA VAL A 321 -9.62 6.88 13.58
C VAL A 321 -10.02 8.36 13.48
N THR A 322 -9.36 9.12 12.61
CA THR A 322 -9.69 10.52 12.32
C THR A 322 -10.00 10.70 10.84
N ALA A 323 -9.18 11.45 10.14
CA ALA A 323 -9.27 11.65 8.69
C ALA A 323 -7.89 11.48 8.04
N ALA A 324 -7.88 11.00 6.81
CA ALA A 324 -6.66 10.79 6.05
C ALA A 324 -5.78 12.04 5.94
N GLY A 325 -6.41 13.22 5.84
CA GLY A 325 -5.76 14.52 5.70
C GLY A 325 -5.10 15.06 6.97
N LEU A 326 -5.37 14.50 8.16
CA LEU A 326 -4.78 14.95 9.42
C LEU A 326 -3.27 14.69 9.47
N ARG A 327 -2.81 13.56 8.92
CA ARG A 327 -1.38 13.20 8.79
C ARG A 327 -0.59 13.24 10.09
N ILE A 328 -1.09 12.65 11.16
CA ILE A 328 -0.42 12.54 12.46
C ILE A 328 -0.21 11.07 12.81
N ALA A 329 1.04 10.74 13.15
CA ALA A 329 1.45 9.52 13.80
C ALA A 329 2.61 9.80 14.77
N ALA A 330 2.96 8.82 15.57
CA ALA A 330 4.08 8.90 16.50
C ALA A 330 4.99 7.68 16.37
N LEU A 331 6.29 7.89 16.53
CA LEU A 331 7.28 6.87 16.83
C LEU A 331 7.63 6.98 18.31
N ILE A 332 7.62 5.84 19.01
CA ILE A 332 7.89 5.75 20.45
C ILE A 332 8.96 4.69 20.66
N ALA A 333 10.03 5.06 21.34
CA ALA A 333 11.14 4.16 21.63
C ALA A 333 11.97 4.69 22.79
N HIS A 334 12.83 3.85 23.35
CA HIS A 334 13.81 4.22 24.39
C HIS A 334 15.26 4.12 23.87
N GLY A 335 16.14 4.91 24.48
CA GLY A 335 17.59 4.77 24.29
C GLY A 335 18.13 5.38 22.99
N PRO A 336 19.32 4.92 22.53
CA PRO A 336 20.03 5.53 21.39
C PRO A 336 19.26 5.52 20.08
N VAL A 337 18.37 4.53 19.88
CA VAL A 337 17.54 4.45 18.69
C VAL A 337 16.60 5.65 18.56
N LEU A 338 16.02 6.11 19.67
CA LEU A 338 15.15 7.28 19.68
C LEU A 338 15.92 8.55 19.24
N GLN A 339 17.16 8.73 19.76
CA GLN A 339 17.97 9.86 19.37
C GLN A 339 18.24 9.86 17.84
N ARG A 340 18.56 8.68 17.29
CA ARG A 340 18.74 8.53 15.82
C ARG A 340 17.47 8.84 15.03
N LEU A 341 16.29 8.46 15.54
CA LEU A 341 15.01 8.80 14.92
C LEU A 341 14.73 10.32 14.97
N LYS A 342 15.06 10.99 16.08
CA LYS A 342 14.95 12.46 16.21
C LYS A 342 15.84 13.20 15.20
N GLU A 343 17.08 12.76 15.08
CA GLU A 343 18.05 13.33 14.12
C GLU A 343 17.58 13.15 12.68
N ALA A 344 17.11 11.94 12.32
CA ALA A 344 16.57 11.67 10.98
C ALA A 344 15.36 12.57 10.67
N ARG A 345 14.46 12.74 11.64
CA ARG A 345 13.30 13.63 11.48
C ARG A 345 13.71 15.09 11.28
N ALA A 346 14.67 15.57 12.04
CA ALA A 346 15.15 16.96 11.90
C ALA A 346 15.73 17.24 10.51
N VAL A 347 16.33 16.22 9.86
CA VAL A 347 16.86 16.34 8.49
C VAL A 347 15.76 16.24 7.43
N GLU A 348 14.67 15.50 7.70
CA GLU A 348 13.60 15.28 6.70
C GLU A 348 12.75 16.52 6.44
N ASP A 349 12.33 17.23 7.48
CA ASP A 349 11.41 18.38 7.36
C ASP A 349 11.55 19.41 8.50
N PHE A 350 12.66 19.40 9.24
CA PHE A 350 12.94 20.24 10.41
C PHE A 350 11.96 20.03 11.59
N PHE A 351 10.67 20.06 11.34
CA PHE A 351 9.61 19.85 12.34
C PHE A 351 8.26 19.57 11.64
N PRO A 352 7.39 18.76 12.24
CA PRO A 352 6.06 18.54 11.71
C PRO A 352 5.16 19.75 11.96
N ALA A 353 4.21 19.99 11.04
CA ALA A 353 3.34 21.17 11.07
C ALA A 353 2.57 21.33 12.38
N ALA A 354 2.68 22.49 13.00
CA ALA A 354 2.06 22.79 14.30
C ALA A 354 0.54 22.74 14.25
N LEU A 355 -0.07 23.26 13.20
CA LEU A 355 -1.52 23.35 13.04
C LEU A 355 -2.18 21.95 13.16
N GLN A 356 -1.69 20.94 12.43
CA GLN A 356 -2.25 19.60 12.49
C GLN A 356 -2.07 18.95 13.86
N GLN A 357 -0.94 19.19 14.53
CA GLN A 357 -0.70 18.65 15.87
C GLN A 357 -1.62 19.28 16.92
N GLU A 358 -1.82 20.59 16.87
CA GLU A 358 -2.76 21.30 17.74
C GLU A 358 -4.21 20.86 17.50
N VAL A 359 -4.61 20.70 16.24
CA VAL A 359 -5.94 20.17 15.90
C VAL A 359 -6.10 18.74 16.44
N ALA A 360 -5.11 17.86 16.19
CA ALA A 360 -5.12 16.50 16.70
C ALA A 360 -5.28 16.48 18.24
N LEU A 361 -4.45 17.24 18.96
CA LEU A 361 -4.53 17.29 20.41
C LEU A 361 -5.89 17.78 20.91
N ASN A 362 -6.45 18.82 20.29
CA ASN A 362 -7.78 19.32 20.63
C ASN A 362 -8.90 18.31 20.40
N VAL A 363 -8.81 17.50 19.33
CA VAL A 363 -9.75 16.41 19.07
C VAL A 363 -9.62 15.32 20.10
N LEU A 364 -8.40 14.82 20.32
CA LEU A 364 -8.09 13.68 21.19
C LEU A 364 -8.40 13.95 22.66
N THR A 365 -8.33 15.22 23.10
CA THR A 365 -8.64 15.64 24.47
C THR A 365 -10.06 16.19 24.63
N SER A 366 -10.86 16.20 23.55
CA SER A 366 -12.24 16.65 23.59
C SER A 366 -13.16 15.64 24.32
N ARG A 367 -14.22 16.14 24.94
CA ARG A 367 -15.25 15.29 25.59
C ARG A 367 -15.94 14.34 24.60
N GLY A 368 -15.98 14.71 23.31
CA GLY A 368 -16.61 13.91 22.25
C GLY A 368 -15.75 12.78 21.72
N TRP A 369 -14.44 12.74 22.02
CA TRP A 369 -13.54 11.76 21.44
C TRP A 369 -13.91 10.30 21.78
N GLY A 370 -14.19 10.01 23.05
CA GLY A 370 -14.60 8.67 23.47
C GLY A 370 -15.90 8.20 22.80
N ALA A 371 -16.90 9.09 22.69
CA ALA A 371 -18.15 8.80 22.01
C ALA A 371 -17.95 8.54 20.51
N HIS A 372 -17.06 9.31 19.85
CA HIS A 372 -16.69 9.06 18.46
C HIS A 372 -16.08 7.66 18.27
N LEU A 373 -15.15 7.24 19.12
CA LEU A 373 -14.54 5.92 19.01
C LEU A 373 -15.58 4.79 19.14
N LEU A 374 -16.49 4.88 20.08
CA LEU A 374 -17.57 3.90 20.24
C LEU A 374 -18.47 3.81 19.02
N GLN A 375 -18.89 4.97 18.48
CA GLN A 375 -19.70 5.03 17.26
C GLN A 375 -18.97 4.48 16.05
N LEU A 376 -17.67 4.77 15.92
CA LEU A 376 -16.82 4.24 14.84
C LEU A 376 -16.74 2.72 14.92
N GLN A 377 -16.46 2.17 16.10
CA GLN A 377 -16.36 0.72 16.33
C GLN A 377 -17.67 0.01 15.99
N GLU A 378 -18.81 0.53 16.45
CA GLU A 378 -20.14 0.01 16.13
C GLU A 378 -20.41 0.06 14.63
N ALA A 379 -20.17 1.18 13.98
CA ALA A 379 -20.39 1.36 12.56
C ALA A 379 -19.49 0.47 11.70
N LEU A 380 -18.25 0.18 12.12
CA LEU A 380 -17.37 -0.75 11.43
C LEU A 380 -17.83 -2.21 11.63
N ARG A 381 -18.32 -2.57 12.81
CA ARG A 381 -18.92 -3.88 13.07
C ARG A 381 -20.13 -4.14 12.18
N ASP A 382 -21.01 -3.15 12.02
CA ASP A 382 -22.19 -3.24 11.15
C ASP A 382 -21.80 -3.45 9.68
N ARG A 383 -20.77 -2.74 9.20
CA ARG A 383 -20.23 -2.91 7.85
C ARG A 383 -19.59 -4.27 7.64
N GLN A 384 -18.85 -4.77 8.63
CA GLN A 384 -18.31 -6.13 8.61
C GLN A 384 -19.43 -7.16 8.52
N GLY A 385 -20.46 -7.02 9.36
CA GLY A 385 -21.63 -7.91 9.33
C GLY A 385 -22.35 -7.89 7.98
N ALA A 386 -22.50 -6.71 7.37
CA ALA A 386 -23.08 -6.59 6.02
C ALA A 386 -22.20 -7.30 4.96
N ALA A 387 -20.86 -7.14 5.03
CA ALA A 387 -19.93 -7.81 4.12
C ALA A 387 -20.00 -9.33 4.26
N LEU A 388 -20.00 -9.86 5.48
CA LEU A 388 -20.05 -11.31 5.73
C LEU A 388 -21.37 -11.93 5.26
N ARG A 389 -22.52 -11.30 5.53
CA ARG A 389 -23.81 -11.77 5.03
C ARG A 389 -23.86 -11.78 3.50
N ALA A 390 -23.41 -10.68 2.88
CA ALA A 390 -23.39 -10.59 1.42
C ALA A 390 -22.43 -11.61 0.78
N LEU A 391 -21.26 -11.86 1.38
CA LEU A 391 -20.33 -12.90 0.91
C LEU A 391 -20.96 -14.28 0.98
N ALA A 392 -21.63 -14.62 2.08
CA ALA A 392 -22.33 -15.91 2.21
C ALA A 392 -23.46 -16.08 1.20
N GLU A 393 -24.17 -15.00 0.84
CA GLU A 393 -25.29 -15.02 -0.10
C GLU A 393 -24.84 -15.03 -1.57
N PHE A 394 -23.91 -14.15 -1.94
CA PHE A 394 -23.57 -13.88 -3.34
C PHE A 394 -22.24 -14.49 -3.81
N CYS A 395 -21.36 -14.87 -2.87
CA CYS A 395 -20.02 -15.37 -3.16
C CYS A 395 -19.67 -16.62 -2.32
N PRO A 396 -20.54 -17.66 -2.28
CA PRO A 396 -20.37 -18.82 -1.38
C PRO A 396 -19.08 -19.60 -1.65
N GLN A 397 -18.50 -19.50 -2.85
CA GLN A 397 -17.23 -20.13 -3.23
C GLN A 397 -15.99 -19.36 -2.74
N VAL A 398 -16.16 -18.13 -2.22
CA VAL A 398 -15.07 -17.35 -1.65
C VAL A 398 -14.95 -17.65 -0.16
N ARG A 399 -13.77 -18.01 0.28
CA ARG A 399 -13.51 -18.27 1.69
C ARG A 399 -13.00 -17.03 2.40
N VAL A 400 -13.67 -16.64 3.49
CA VAL A 400 -13.11 -15.67 4.46
C VAL A 400 -12.10 -16.42 5.32
N GLU A 401 -10.81 -16.04 5.28
CA GLU A 401 -9.76 -16.79 5.99
C GLU A 401 -9.92 -16.68 7.51
N ASP A 402 -10.25 -15.49 8.01
CA ASP A 402 -10.58 -15.25 9.42
C ASP A 402 -11.54 -14.05 9.52
N VAL A 403 -12.34 -14.01 10.58
CA VAL A 403 -13.24 -12.89 10.89
C VAL A 403 -12.66 -12.09 12.05
N PRO A 404 -12.01 -10.96 11.78
CA PRO A 404 -11.33 -10.19 12.81
C PRO A 404 -12.34 -9.52 13.77
N GLN A 405 -11.97 -9.43 15.05
CA GLN A 405 -12.75 -8.75 16.09
C GLN A 405 -12.45 -7.23 16.15
N GLY A 406 -12.07 -6.66 15.02
CA GLY A 406 -11.70 -5.26 14.88
C GLY A 406 -11.09 -4.96 13.51
N GLY A 407 -10.50 -3.77 13.36
CA GLY A 407 -9.97 -3.33 12.07
C GLY A 407 -11.09 -3.01 11.07
N PHE A 408 -10.80 -3.13 9.79
CA PHE A 408 -11.75 -2.76 8.73
C PHE A 408 -11.51 -3.51 7.40
N VAL A 409 -10.80 -4.64 7.43
CA VAL A 409 -10.49 -5.45 6.24
C VAL A 409 -10.90 -6.91 6.45
N LEU A 410 -11.28 -7.55 5.36
CA LEU A 410 -11.41 -9.01 5.24
C LEU A 410 -10.38 -9.51 4.24
N TRP A 411 -9.74 -10.63 4.56
CA TRP A 411 -8.85 -11.36 3.68
C TRP A 411 -9.60 -12.54 3.10
N LEU A 412 -9.78 -12.50 1.78
CA LEU A 412 -10.65 -13.43 1.07
C LEU A 412 -9.82 -14.30 0.15
N ARG A 413 -9.97 -15.62 0.29
CA ARG A 413 -9.36 -16.59 -0.62
C ARG A 413 -10.33 -16.87 -1.76
N LEU A 414 -9.87 -16.68 -2.97
CA LEU A 414 -10.60 -17.01 -4.18
C LEU A 414 -10.49 -18.52 -4.50
N PRO A 415 -11.40 -19.08 -5.29
CA PRO A 415 -11.23 -20.42 -5.86
C PRO A 415 -9.91 -20.54 -6.63
N GLU A 416 -9.33 -21.72 -6.64
CA GLU A 416 -8.10 -22.00 -7.39
C GLU A 416 -8.30 -21.72 -8.89
N GLY A 417 -7.29 -21.10 -9.51
CA GLY A 417 -7.34 -20.72 -10.92
C GLY A 417 -8.09 -19.43 -11.25
N SER A 418 -8.62 -18.72 -10.23
CA SER A 418 -9.32 -17.44 -10.45
C SER A 418 -8.41 -16.31 -10.95
N GLY A 419 -7.11 -16.35 -10.66
CA GLY A 419 -6.15 -15.29 -11.01
C GLY A 419 -6.47 -13.98 -10.28
N ALA A 420 -5.99 -13.77 -9.06
CA ALA A 420 -6.37 -12.63 -8.21
C ALA A 420 -6.22 -11.24 -8.89
N ASP A 421 -5.19 -11.05 -9.70
CA ASP A 421 -4.97 -9.80 -10.44
C ASP A 421 -5.98 -9.62 -11.59
N GLU A 422 -6.32 -10.71 -12.30
CA GLU A 422 -7.36 -10.68 -13.35
C GLU A 422 -8.74 -10.47 -12.71
N PHE A 423 -9.04 -11.14 -11.60
CA PHE A 423 -10.28 -10.93 -10.85
C PHE A 423 -10.43 -9.47 -10.40
N ALA A 424 -9.38 -8.86 -9.86
CA ALA A 424 -9.41 -7.45 -9.48
C ALA A 424 -9.66 -6.51 -10.68
N SER A 425 -9.12 -6.87 -11.85
CA SER A 425 -9.36 -6.15 -13.10
C SER A 425 -10.81 -6.29 -13.58
N GLN A 426 -11.40 -7.49 -13.46
CA GLN A 426 -12.81 -7.75 -13.78
C GLN A 426 -13.74 -7.04 -12.80
N ALA A 427 -13.43 -7.08 -11.50
CA ALA A 427 -14.17 -6.36 -10.48
C ALA A 427 -14.22 -4.85 -10.76
N LEU A 428 -13.09 -4.27 -11.18
CA LEU A 428 -13.05 -2.85 -11.56
C LEU A 428 -13.97 -2.54 -12.74
N ARG A 429 -14.03 -3.41 -13.76
CA ARG A 429 -14.97 -3.27 -14.89
C ARG A 429 -16.44 -3.38 -14.45
N ALA A 430 -16.71 -4.16 -13.39
CA ALA A 430 -18.03 -4.25 -12.76
C ALA A 430 -18.33 -3.11 -11.76
N GLY A 431 -17.46 -2.11 -11.69
CA GLY A 431 -17.63 -0.94 -10.80
C GLY A 431 -17.28 -1.25 -9.34
N VAL A 432 -16.41 -2.23 -9.07
CA VAL A 432 -15.93 -2.55 -7.71
C VAL A 432 -14.40 -2.57 -7.71
N GLN A 433 -13.79 -1.77 -6.89
CA GLN A 433 -12.34 -1.70 -6.77
C GLN A 433 -11.87 -2.52 -5.56
N VAL A 434 -11.29 -3.69 -5.79
CA VAL A 434 -10.66 -4.54 -4.76
C VAL A 434 -9.13 -4.50 -4.87
N SER A 435 -8.44 -4.89 -3.81
CA SER A 435 -6.98 -5.05 -3.85
C SER A 435 -6.63 -6.51 -4.12
N ALA A 436 -5.95 -6.78 -5.24
CA ALA A 436 -5.37 -8.10 -5.48
C ALA A 436 -4.34 -8.47 -4.40
N GLY A 437 -4.33 -9.73 -3.99
CA GLY A 437 -3.49 -10.23 -2.91
C GLY A 437 -2.00 -10.20 -3.21
N SER A 438 -1.61 -10.33 -4.47
CA SER A 438 -0.21 -10.35 -4.92
C SER A 438 0.63 -9.19 -4.40
N GLY A 439 0.04 -7.99 -4.27
CA GLY A 439 0.71 -6.78 -3.77
C GLY A 439 1.08 -6.81 -2.27
N PHE A 440 0.56 -7.75 -1.50
CA PHE A 440 0.80 -7.87 -0.05
C PHE A 440 1.86 -8.93 0.30
N PHE A 441 2.34 -9.67 -0.67
CA PHE A 441 3.39 -10.66 -0.43
C PHE A 441 4.77 -10.10 -0.76
N PRO A 442 5.76 -10.28 0.13
CA PRO A 442 7.16 -9.92 -0.15
C PRO A 442 7.82 -10.82 -1.18
N ALA A 443 7.30 -12.04 -1.35
CA ALA A 443 7.69 -13.09 -2.30
C ALA A 443 6.45 -13.60 -3.06
N GLU A 444 6.48 -14.81 -3.60
CA GLU A 444 5.34 -15.42 -4.28
C GLU A 444 4.15 -15.62 -3.34
N PRO A 445 2.91 -15.31 -3.78
CA PRO A 445 1.70 -15.57 -3.00
C PRO A 445 1.51 -17.05 -2.70
N SER A 446 1.03 -17.38 -1.50
CA SER A 446 0.68 -18.74 -1.10
C SER A 446 -0.69 -19.23 -1.65
N GLY A 447 -1.36 -18.43 -2.44
CA GLY A 447 -2.68 -18.71 -3.03
C GLY A 447 -3.29 -17.47 -3.65
N GLU A 448 -4.52 -17.60 -4.13
CA GLU A 448 -5.28 -16.55 -4.79
C GLU A 448 -6.11 -15.77 -3.76
N TYR A 449 -5.75 -14.53 -3.52
CA TYR A 449 -6.39 -13.71 -2.49
C TYR A 449 -6.80 -12.34 -3.01
N ILE A 450 -7.83 -11.77 -2.37
CA ILE A 450 -8.16 -10.36 -2.44
C ILE A 450 -8.36 -9.78 -1.04
N ARG A 451 -8.02 -8.51 -0.86
CA ARG A 451 -8.37 -7.74 0.33
C ARG A 451 -9.62 -6.91 0.06
N LEU A 452 -10.63 -7.07 0.91
CA LEU A 452 -11.83 -6.26 0.94
C LEU A 452 -11.80 -5.34 2.16
N SER A 453 -11.81 -4.02 1.95
CA SER A 453 -11.99 -3.02 3.01
C SER A 453 -13.45 -2.59 3.04
N TYR A 454 -14.07 -2.65 4.21
CA TYR A 454 -15.47 -2.24 4.39
C TYR A 454 -15.65 -0.86 5.03
N ALA A 455 -14.55 -0.13 5.30
CA ALA A 455 -14.62 1.16 5.98
C ALA A 455 -15.02 2.33 5.08
N ALA A 456 -14.80 2.23 3.77
CA ALA A 456 -14.87 3.35 2.83
C ALA A 456 -16.27 3.60 2.27
N CYS A 457 -17.29 2.84 2.66
CA CYS A 457 -18.66 3.03 2.18
C CYS A 457 -19.72 2.50 3.16
N SER A 458 -21.00 2.85 2.92
CA SER A 458 -22.12 2.43 3.76
C SER A 458 -22.41 0.93 3.69
N PRO A 459 -23.09 0.30 4.69
CA PRO A 459 -23.46 -1.11 4.67
C PRO A 459 -24.23 -1.53 3.41
N ALA A 460 -25.16 -0.70 2.92
CA ALA A 460 -25.91 -0.99 1.69
C ALA A 460 -24.98 -1.04 0.47
N ARG A 461 -24.01 -0.14 0.40
CA ARG A 461 -23.02 -0.10 -0.69
C ARG A 461 -22.02 -1.24 -0.58
N VAL A 462 -21.71 -1.70 0.65
CA VAL A 462 -20.93 -2.93 0.89
C VAL A 462 -21.67 -4.13 0.30
N THR A 463 -22.96 -4.31 0.63
CA THR A 463 -23.79 -5.42 0.09
C THR A 463 -23.84 -5.39 -1.43
N GLU A 464 -24.09 -4.24 -2.03
CA GLU A 464 -24.15 -4.08 -3.49
C GLU A 464 -22.80 -4.40 -4.16
N GLY A 465 -21.69 -3.94 -3.59
CA GLY A 465 -20.35 -4.24 -4.09
C GLY A 465 -20.07 -5.76 -4.10
N VAL A 466 -20.37 -6.44 -3.00
CA VAL A 466 -20.21 -7.90 -2.90
C VAL A 466 -21.12 -8.63 -3.88
N ARG A 467 -22.38 -8.20 -4.04
CA ARG A 467 -23.30 -8.76 -5.06
C ARG A 467 -22.70 -8.66 -6.47
N ARG A 468 -22.10 -7.54 -6.83
CA ARG A 468 -21.41 -7.39 -8.12
C ARG A 468 -20.22 -8.32 -8.26
N LEU A 469 -19.44 -8.53 -7.18
CA LEU A 469 -18.35 -9.51 -7.19
C LEU A 469 -18.85 -10.92 -7.46
N GLY A 470 -20.01 -11.29 -6.89
CA GLY A 470 -20.64 -12.60 -7.13
C GLY A 470 -21.00 -12.86 -8.60
N LEU A 471 -21.36 -11.80 -9.35
CA LEU A 471 -21.70 -11.92 -10.79
C LEU A 471 -20.50 -12.21 -11.71
N ILE A 472 -19.28 -11.98 -11.24
CA ILE A 472 -18.05 -12.20 -12.03
C ILE A 472 -17.24 -13.40 -11.56
N LEU A 473 -17.62 -14.02 -10.44
CA LEU A 473 -17.00 -15.25 -9.99
C LEU A 473 -17.43 -16.43 -10.89
N PRO A 474 -16.53 -17.37 -11.17
CA PRO A 474 -16.91 -18.60 -11.86
C PRO A 474 -17.94 -19.37 -11.04
N ALA A 475 -18.88 -20.02 -11.76
CA ALA A 475 -19.93 -20.84 -11.17
C ALA A 475 -19.37 -22.07 -10.43
#